data_a499c7c4027de4b5ae7d7f13e7a648f0
#
_entry.id   a499c7c4027de4b5ae7d7f13e7a648f0
#
_cell.length_a   1.000
_cell.length_b   1.000
_cell.length_c   1.000
_cell.angle_alpha   90.00
_cell.angle_beta   90.00
_cell.angle_gamma   90.00
#
_symmetry.space_group_name_H-M   'P 1'
#
loop_
_entity.id
_entity.type
_entity.pdbx_description
1 polymer ?
#
loop_
_entity_poly.entity_id
_entity_poly.type
_entity_poly.pdbx_seq_one_letter_code
_entity_poly.pdbx_strand_id
1 'polypeptide(L)'
;MDEIHSLIPHRKPFLFVDEIVEITDSGAIARLKVSPESSFFEGHYPGNPIMPGVLLCESVFQTGALYLSKSLGADALDASKVNPVLTRIRDARFKRMVLPGDVIEVSVMEEDSVGKFHNLRGEIRKDGKVAMTTYFALAMVPKEED
;
A
#
# COMPACT_ATOMS: atom_id res chain seq x y z
N MET A 1 -4.48 14.41 -0.19
CA MET A 1 -4.88 13.53 0.94
C MET A 1 -6.37 13.22 0.91
N ASP A 2 -7.20 14.16 0.53
CA ASP A 2 -8.65 13.92 0.45
C ASP A 2 -9.02 12.81 -0.51
N GLU A 3 -8.35 12.71 -1.66
CA GLU A 3 -8.60 11.63 -2.61
C GLU A 3 -8.25 10.27 -2.01
N ILE A 4 -7.11 10.19 -1.32
CA ILE A 4 -6.70 8.95 -0.63
C ILE A 4 -7.75 8.56 0.41
N HIS A 5 -8.20 9.51 1.23
CA HIS A 5 -9.20 9.26 2.27
C HIS A 5 -10.56 8.83 1.68
N SER A 6 -10.88 9.25 0.46
CA SER A 6 -12.12 8.84 -0.19
C SER A 6 -12.05 7.43 -0.78
N LEU A 7 -10.85 6.93 -1.05
CA LEU A 7 -10.65 5.65 -1.72
C LEU A 7 -10.37 4.50 -0.76
N ILE A 8 -9.68 4.76 0.36
CA ILE A 8 -9.35 3.72 1.33
C ILE A 8 -9.70 4.16 2.75
N PRO A 9 -10.05 3.19 3.62
CA PRO A 9 -10.46 3.50 5.00
C PRO A 9 -9.30 3.77 5.95
N HIS A 10 -8.07 3.49 5.54
CA HIS A 10 -6.87 3.65 6.37
C HIS A 10 -6.70 5.10 6.80
N ARG A 11 -6.21 5.31 8.02
CA ARG A 11 -5.95 6.64 8.61
C ARG A 11 -4.68 6.59 9.43
N LYS A 12 -4.03 7.73 9.59
CA LYS A 12 -2.88 7.82 10.48
C LYS A 12 -3.26 7.32 11.88
N PRO A 13 -2.39 6.60 12.56
CA PRO A 13 -0.96 6.36 12.25
C PRO A 13 -0.72 5.15 11.33
N PHE A 14 -1.75 4.52 10.76
CA PHE A 14 -1.61 3.35 9.91
C PHE A 14 -1.95 3.66 8.44
N LEU A 15 -1.56 4.82 7.96
CA LEU A 15 -1.66 5.21 6.56
C LEU A 15 -0.25 5.44 6.03
N PHE A 16 0.16 4.64 5.04
CA PHE A 16 1.51 4.62 4.49
C PHE A 16 1.56 5.02 3.02
N VAL A 17 0.74 5.98 2.64
CA VAL A 17 0.72 6.60 1.33
C VAL A 17 0.44 8.09 1.53
N ASP A 18 1.28 8.95 0.93
CA ASP A 18 1.11 10.39 1.03
C ASP A 18 0.52 11.00 -0.23
N GLU A 19 0.79 10.41 -1.39
CA GLU A 19 0.44 10.99 -2.68
C GLU A 19 0.13 9.91 -3.70
N ILE A 20 -0.93 10.12 -4.47
CA ILE A 20 -1.22 9.31 -5.66
C ILE A 20 -0.53 10.00 -6.83
N VAL A 21 0.40 9.29 -7.46
CA VAL A 21 1.10 9.81 -8.65
C VAL A 21 0.27 9.52 -9.89
N GLU A 22 -0.23 8.29 -10.02
CA GLU A 22 -0.98 7.86 -11.19
C GLU A 22 -1.82 6.64 -10.85
N ILE A 23 -3.04 6.57 -11.37
CA ILE A 23 -3.85 5.36 -11.36
C ILE A 23 -4.28 5.10 -12.80
N THR A 24 -4.01 3.89 -13.29
CA THR A 24 -4.35 3.45 -14.64
C THR A 24 -5.35 2.32 -14.61
N ASP A 25 -5.71 1.79 -15.78
CA ASP A 25 -6.61 0.63 -15.89
C ASP A 25 -5.98 -0.66 -15.34
N SER A 26 -4.66 -0.70 -15.18
CA SER A 26 -3.95 -1.91 -14.78
C SER A 26 -3.17 -1.79 -13.48
N GLY A 27 -3.02 -0.59 -12.92
CA GLY A 27 -2.23 -0.42 -11.72
C GLY A 27 -2.25 1.00 -11.17
N ALA A 28 -1.35 1.25 -10.23
CA ALA A 28 -1.21 2.56 -9.60
C ALA A 28 0.23 2.82 -9.19
N ILE A 29 0.58 4.08 -9.11
CA ILE A 29 1.85 4.55 -8.55
C ILE A 29 1.52 5.56 -7.46
N ALA A 30 2.11 5.37 -6.31
CA ALA A 30 1.95 6.26 -5.17
C ALA A 30 3.32 6.61 -4.58
N ARG A 31 3.34 7.57 -3.69
CA ARG A 31 4.57 8.02 -3.05
C ARG A 31 4.37 8.17 -1.56
N LEU A 32 5.39 7.78 -0.80
CA LEU A 32 5.44 7.96 0.65
C LEU A 32 6.75 8.64 1.02
N LYS A 33 6.66 9.73 1.78
CA LYS A 33 7.81 10.31 2.46
C LYS A 33 7.85 9.72 3.86
N VAL A 34 8.93 8.99 4.16
CA VAL A 34 9.08 8.32 5.45
C VAL A 34 9.45 9.37 6.50
N SER A 35 8.48 9.74 7.34
CA SER A 35 8.70 10.75 8.37
C SER A 35 9.65 10.24 9.44
N PRO A 36 10.72 10.99 9.76
CA PRO A 36 11.62 10.61 10.87
C PRO A 36 10.92 10.56 12.23
N GLU A 37 9.76 11.19 12.34
CA GLU A 37 8.98 11.25 13.59
C GLU A 37 8.00 10.09 13.73
N SER A 38 7.97 9.16 12.78
CA SER A 38 7.10 8.00 12.87
C SER A 38 7.42 7.17 14.11
N SER A 39 6.38 6.83 14.86
CA SER A 39 6.53 6.18 16.17
C SER A 39 7.22 4.82 16.13
N PHE A 40 7.10 4.10 15.00
CA PHE A 40 7.73 2.77 14.89
C PHE A 40 9.26 2.82 14.92
N PHE A 41 9.88 3.97 14.63
CA PHE A 41 11.34 4.10 14.71
C PHE A 41 11.87 4.06 16.14
N GLU A 42 11.03 4.32 17.14
CA GLU A 42 11.45 4.26 18.54
C GLU A 42 11.93 2.85 18.92
N GLY A 43 11.31 1.83 18.37
CA GLY A 43 11.65 0.44 18.64
C GLY A 43 12.35 -0.30 17.51
N HIS A 44 12.44 0.28 16.33
CA HIS A 44 12.94 -0.44 15.14
C HIS A 44 14.01 0.37 14.37
N TYR A 45 15.20 0.58 14.83
CA TYR A 45 15.78 0.13 16.11
C TYR A 45 16.35 1.35 16.84
N PRO A 46 16.45 1.33 18.17
CA PRO A 46 17.02 2.46 18.91
C PRO A 46 18.44 2.82 18.42
N GLY A 47 18.65 4.09 18.03
CA GLY A 47 19.94 4.55 17.52
C GLY A 47 20.30 4.11 16.10
N ASN A 48 19.49 3.28 15.48
CA ASN A 48 19.68 2.79 14.10
C ASN A 48 18.33 2.54 13.43
N PRO A 49 17.58 3.61 13.14
CA PRO A 49 16.20 3.47 12.67
C PRO A 49 16.13 2.95 11.23
N ILE A 50 15.30 1.95 11.04
CA ILE A 50 15.01 1.32 9.75
C ILE A 50 13.50 1.13 9.66
N MET A 51 12.90 1.46 8.52
CA MET A 51 11.48 1.20 8.33
C MET A 51 11.21 -0.30 8.30
N PRO A 52 10.29 -0.81 9.15
CA PRO A 52 9.99 -2.25 9.18
C PRO A 52 9.54 -2.77 7.83
N GLY A 53 10.06 -3.94 7.41
CA GLY A 53 9.69 -4.56 6.15
C GLY A 53 8.20 -4.84 6.04
N VAL A 54 7.55 -5.22 7.14
CA VAL A 54 6.10 -5.46 7.16
C VAL A 54 5.30 -4.19 6.87
N LEU A 55 5.81 -3.02 7.24
CA LEU A 55 5.17 -1.74 6.93
C LEU A 55 5.46 -1.29 5.50
N LEU A 56 6.60 -1.68 4.93
CA LEU A 56 6.83 -1.52 3.50
C LEU A 56 5.80 -2.33 2.71
N CYS A 57 5.55 -3.56 3.12
CA CYS A 57 4.48 -4.37 2.53
C CYS A 57 3.14 -3.65 2.62
N GLU A 58 2.82 -3.09 3.78
CA GLU A 58 1.54 -2.40 3.99
C GLU A 58 1.40 -1.20 3.05
N SER A 59 2.47 -0.44 2.82
CA SER A 59 2.47 0.65 1.83
C SER A 59 2.08 0.16 0.43
N VAL A 60 2.59 -1.01 0.03
CA VAL A 60 2.25 -1.65 -1.24
C VAL A 60 0.78 -2.08 -1.25
N PHE A 61 0.32 -2.72 -0.18
CA PHE A 61 -1.07 -3.18 -0.08
C PHE A 61 -2.07 -2.03 -0.14
N GLN A 62 -1.76 -0.92 0.53
CA GLN A 62 -2.58 0.28 0.47
C GLN A 62 -2.61 0.89 -0.93
N THR A 63 -1.49 0.90 -1.63
CA THR A 63 -1.45 1.34 -3.03
C THR A 63 -2.31 0.44 -3.91
N GLY A 64 -2.28 -0.87 -3.68
CA GLY A 64 -3.16 -1.82 -4.35
C GLY A 64 -4.64 -1.54 -4.07
N ALA A 65 -4.97 -1.21 -2.83
CA ALA A 65 -6.32 -0.86 -2.44
C ALA A 65 -6.80 0.42 -3.13
N LEU A 66 -5.92 1.43 -3.25
CA LEU A 66 -6.21 2.65 -4.02
C LEU A 66 -6.58 2.33 -5.47
N TYR A 67 -5.77 1.48 -6.10
CA TYR A 67 -6.01 1.03 -7.46
C TYR A 67 -7.37 0.34 -7.60
N LEU A 68 -7.64 -0.64 -6.73
CA LEU A 68 -8.90 -1.40 -6.80
C LEU A 68 -10.12 -0.53 -6.55
N SER A 69 -10.06 0.37 -5.58
CA SER A 69 -11.16 1.28 -5.28
C SER A 69 -11.50 2.16 -6.48
N LYS A 70 -10.50 2.64 -7.19
CA LYS A 70 -10.70 3.46 -8.39
C LYS A 70 -11.17 2.62 -9.57
N SER A 71 -10.57 1.45 -9.77
CA SER A 71 -10.85 0.56 -10.89
C SER A 71 -12.27 -0.01 -10.85
N LEU A 72 -12.75 -0.39 -9.66
CA LEU A 72 -14.07 -0.99 -9.49
C LEU A 72 -15.20 0.06 -9.46
N GLY A 73 -14.83 1.34 -9.41
CA GLY A 73 -15.77 2.45 -9.49
C GLY A 73 -16.37 2.86 -8.16
N ALA A 74 -16.71 4.14 -8.06
CA ALA A 74 -17.23 4.74 -6.82
C ALA A 74 -18.54 4.11 -6.33
N ASP A 75 -19.39 3.62 -7.25
CA ASP A 75 -20.67 3.02 -6.89
C ASP A 75 -20.51 1.62 -6.30
N ALA A 76 -19.44 0.93 -6.68
CA ALA A 76 -19.16 -0.42 -6.18
C ALA A 76 -18.36 -0.39 -4.88
N LEU A 77 -17.57 0.65 -4.64
CA LEU A 77 -16.62 0.72 -3.53
C LEU A 77 -16.65 2.08 -2.86
N ASP A 78 -17.61 2.26 -2.01
CA ASP A 78 -17.62 3.36 -1.06
C ASP A 78 -16.69 2.95 0.09
N ALA A 79 -15.61 3.70 0.33
CA ALA A 79 -14.65 3.41 1.40
C ALA A 79 -15.31 3.36 2.78
N SER A 80 -16.49 3.95 2.93
CA SER A 80 -17.26 3.86 4.16
C SER A 80 -17.97 2.52 4.33
N LYS A 81 -18.13 1.73 3.26
CA LYS A 81 -18.92 0.49 3.23
C LYS A 81 -18.11 -0.77 2.96
N VAL A 82 -16.90 -0.66 2.45
CA VAL A 82 -16.04 -1.81 2.14
C VAL A 82 -14.67 -1.63 2.74
N ASN A 83 -14.07 -2.75 3.10
CA ASN A 83 -12.68 -2.80 3.54
C ASN A 83 -11.85 -3.57 2.52
N PRO A 84 -10.68 -3.05 2.14
CA PRO A 84 -9.70 -3.85 1.43
C PRO A 84 -9.05 -4.80 2.43
N VAL A 85 -9.11 -6.09 2.14
CA VAL A 85 -8.58 -7.12 3.02
C VAL A 85 -7.46 -7.86 2.30
N LEU A 86 -6.28 -7.90 2.93
CA LEU A 86 -5.19 -8.71 2.46
C LEU A 86 -5.55 -10.18 2.69
N THR A 87 -5.56 -10.98 1.62
CA THR A 87 -5.93 -12.39 1.71
C THR A 87 -4.74 -13.32 1.53
N ARG A 88 -3.68 -12.86 0.87
CA ARG A 88 -2.51 -13.69 0.62
C ARG A 88 -1.29 -12.85 0.31
N ILE A 89 -0.16 -13.23 0.85
CA ILE A 89 1.15 -12.78 0.40
C ILE A 89 1.84 -14.02 -0.17
N ARG A 90 2.09 -14.02 -1.48
CA ARG A 90 2.72 -15.15 -2.14
C ARG A 90 4.23 -15.08 -2.05
N ASP A 91 4.78 -13.87 -2.10
CA ASP A 91 6.21 -13.65 -2.05
C ASP A 91 6.47 -12.20 -1.62
N ALA A 92 7.53 -11.99 -0.87
CA ALA A 92 8.00 -10.65 -0.52
C ALA A 92 9.52 -10.70 -0.39
N ARG A 93 10.21 -9.81 -1.12
CA ARG A 93 11.67 -9.75 -1.14
C ARG A 93 12.13 -8.35 -0.87
N PHE A 94 13.05 -8.21 0.07
CA PHE A 94 13.58 -6.91 0.51
C PHE A 94 15.04 -6.80 0.05
N LYS A 95 15.32 -5.78 -0.77
CA LYS A 95 16.62 -5.61 -1.41
C LYS A 95 17.40 -4.43 -0.90
N ARG A 96 16.73 -3.43 -0.32
CA ARG A 96 17.35 -2.22 0.22
C ARG A 96 16.60 -1.76 1.45
N MET A 97 17.34 -1.19 2.40
CA MET A 97 16.72 -0.60 3.58
C MET A 97 16.10 0.75 3.24
N VAL A 98 14.97 1.02 3.85
CA VAL A 98 14.31 2.33 3.79
C VAL A 98 14.47 2.99 5.15
N LEU A 99 14.98 4.20 5.14
CA LEU A 99 15.41 4.94 6.32
C LEU A 99 14.54 6.18 6.55
N PRO A 100 14.55 6.74 7.77
CA PRO A 100 13.85 8.00 8.00
C PRO A 100 14.29 9.09 7.01
N GLY A 101 13.32 9.82 6.48
CA GLY A 101 13.57 10.88 5.50
C GLY A 101 13.58 10.42 4.05
N ASP A 102 13.61 9.11 3.80
CA ASP A 102 13.56 8.60 2.43
C ASP A 102 12.19 8.87 1.80
N VAL A 103 12.19 9.10 0.50
CA VAL A 103 10.99 9.15 -0.31
C VAL A 103 10.95 7.87 -1.16
N ILE A 104 9.91 7.08 -0.98
CA ILE A 104 9.74 5.86 -1.76
C ILE A 104 8.61 5.99 -2.76
N GLU A 105 8.81 5.39 -3.92
CA GLU A 105 7.79 5.27 -4.95
C GLU A 105 7.27 3.84 -4.93
N VAL A 106 5.95 3.70 -4.82
CA VAL A 106 5.27 2.41 -4.70
C VAL A 106 4.43 2.20 -5.93
N SER A 107 4.67 1.11 -6.64
CA SER A 107 3.88 0.77 -7.81
C SER A 107 3.22 -0.60 -7.65
N VAL A 108 2.01 -0.72 -8.15
CA VAL A 108 1.27 -1.99 -8.19
C VAL A 108 0.70 -2.20 -9.58
N MET A 109 0.59 -3.47 -9.96
CA MET A 109 -0.02 -3.88 -11.21
C MET A 109 -0.84 -5.12 -10.97
N GLU A 110 -2.08 -5.12 -11.45
CA GLU A 110 -2.93 -6.30 -11.36
C GLU A 110 -2.48 -7.32 -12.40
N GLU A 111 -2.29 -8.57 -11.96
CA GLU A 111 -1.96 -9.68 -12.85
C GLU A 111 -3.21 -10.39 -13.33
N ASP A 112 -4.09 -10.74 -12.40
CA ASP A 112 -5.37 -11.39 -12.70
C ASP A 112 -6.33 -11.25 -11.52
N SER A 113 -7.55 -11.74 -11.72
CA SER A 113 -8.52 -11.84 -10.64
C SER A 113 -9.29 -13.16 -10.75
N VAL A 114 -9.63 -13.74 -9.61
CA VAL A 114 -10.41 -14.96 -9.51
C VAL A 114 -11.54 -14.70 -8.51
N GLY A 115 -12.77 -14.57 -9.02
CA GLY A 115 -13.90 -14.17 -8.20
C GLY A 115 -13.66 -12.78 -7.60
N LYS A 116 -13.74 -12.68 -6.28
CA LYS A 116 -13.50 -11.42 -5.56
C LYS A 116 -12.02 -11.18 -5.22
N PHE A 117 -11.13 -12.12 -5.54
CA PHE A 117 -9.71 -12.04 -5.22
C PHE A 117 -8.94 -11.43 -6.37
N HIS A 118 -8.19 -10.37 -6.07
CA HIS A 118 -7.37 -9.66 -7.05
C HIS A 118 -5.89 -9.93 -6.74
N ASN A 119 -5.18 -10.52 -7.70
CA ASN A 119 -3.76 -10.81 -7.58
C ASN A 119 -2.96 -9.67 -8.18
N LEU A 120 -2.07 -9.10 -7.38
CA LEU A 120 -1.27 -7.95 -7.77
C LEU A 120 0.22 -8.21 -7.54
N ARG A 121 1.01 -7.50 -8.32
CA ARG A 121 2.44 -7.40 -8.15
C ARG A 121 2.75 -5.99 -7.68
N GLY A 122 3.61 -5.87 -6.66
CA GLY A 122 4.02 -4.58 -6.13
C GLY A 122 5.53 -4.42 -6.09
N GLU A 123 5.97 -3.18 -6.16
CA GLU A 123 7.36 -2.82 -6.14
C GLU A 123 7.54 -1.48 -5.44
N ILE A 124 8.60 -1.38 -4.65
CA ILE A 124 9.03 -0.12 -4.04
C ILE A 124 10.38 0.26 -4.62
N ARG A 125 10.51 1.51 -5.02
CA ARG A 125 11.77 2.09 -5.47
C ARG A 125 12.21 3.23 -4.56
N LYS A 126 13.50 3.27 -4.29
CA LYS A 126 14.18 4.32 -3.55
C LYS A 126 15.34 4.80 -4.44
N ASP A 127 15.35 6.10 -4.76
CA ASP A 127 16.36 6.69 -5.66
C ASP A 127 16.47 5.94 -6.99
N GLY A 128 15.32 5.52 -7.55
CA GLY A 128 15.26 4.82 -8.82
C GLY A 128 15.66 3.35 -8.76
N LYS A 129 16.04 2.83 -7.59
CA LYS A 129 16.46 1.44 -7.41
C LYS A 129 15.43 0.64 -6.64
N VAL A 130 15.21 -0.60 -7.06
CA VAL A 130 14.25 -1.49 -6.39
C VAL A 130 14.69 -1.77 -4.95
N ALA A 131 13.82 -1.42 -4.01
CA ALA A 131 14.03 -1.69 -2.60
C ALA A 131 13.27 -2.93 -2.13
N MET A 132 12.14 -3.24 -2.78
CA MET A 132 11.27 -4.35 -2.37
C MET A 132 10.37 -4.75 -3.50
N THR A 133 10.07 -6.05 -3.60
CA THR A 133 9.06 -6.60 -4.52
C THR A 133 8.16 -7.56 -3.77
N THR A 134 6.90 -7.65 -4.18
CA THR A 134 5.95 -8.57 -3.56
C THR A 134 4.86 -8.98 -4.54
N TYR A 135 4.31 -10.18 -4.33
CA TYR A 135 3.11 -10.67 -4.99
C TYR A 135 2.08 -10.94 -3.89
N PHE A 136 0.90 -10.40 -4.05
CA PHE A 136 -0.12 -10.46 -3.00
C PHE A 136 -1.52 -10.46 -3.59
N ALA A 137 -2.51 -10.77 -2.76
CA ALA A 137 -3.91 -10.72 -3.16
C ALA A 137 -4.73 -9.90 -2.18
N LEU A 138 -5.62 -9.10 -2.74
CA LEU A 138 -6.60 -8.32 -1.99
C LEU A 138 -8.01 -8.73 -2.37
N ALA A 139 -8.93 -8.62 -1.42
CA ALA A 139 -10.36 -8.70 -1.65
C ALA A 139 -11.01 -7.45 -1.08
N MET A 140 -11.98 -6.90 -1.81
CA MET A 140 -12.78 -5.77 -1.32
C MET A 140 -14.01 -6.35 -0.65
N VAL A 141 -14.08 -6.28 0.66
CA VAL A 141 -15.06 -6.98 1.49
C VAL A 141 -16.02 -5.98 2.12
N PRO A 142 -17.34 -6.20 2.05
CA PRO A 142 -18.28 -5.35 2.75
C PRO A 142 -17.99 -5.31 4.24
N LYS A 143 -18.14 -4.15 4.87
CA LYS A 143 -18.03 -4.04 6.32
C LYS A 143 -19.15 -4.84 6.97
N GLU A 144 -18.79 -5.57 8.03
CA GLU A 144 -19.78 -6.27 8.83
C GLU A 144 -20.63 -5.26 9.59
N GLU A 145 -21.94 -5.53 9.64
CA GLU A 145 -22.86 -4.78 10.49
C GLU A 145 -23.00 -5.54 11.80
N ASP A 146 -22.82 -4.83 12.90
CA ASP A 146 -23.01 -5.39 14.25
C ASP A 146 -24.51 -5.44 14.61
#